data_be17f63dd0ec0231c29dae13d7611827
#
_entry.id   be17f63dd0ec0231c29dae13d7611827
#
_cell.length_a   1.000
_cell.length_b   1.000
_cell.length_c   1.000
_cell.angle_alpha   90.00
_cell.angle_beta   90.00
_cell.angle_gamma   90.00
#
_symmetry.space_group_name_H-M   'P 1'
#
loop_
_entity.id
_entity.type
_entity.pdbx_description
1 polymer ?
#
loop_
_entity_poly.entity_id
_entity_poly.type
_entity_poly.pdbx_seq_one_letter_code
_entity_poly.pdbx_strand_id
1 'polypeptide(L)' 'METTNLNIRTDKDIKIAAEKIFSELGLNMTTAVNIFLRQAI' A
#
# COMPACT_ATOMS: atom_id res chain seq x y z
N MET A 1 -11.63 9.95 -13.53
CA MET A 1 -12.05 9.22 -12.32
C MET A 1 -11.59 9.98 -11.09
N GLU A 2 -12.48 10.16 -10.15
CA GLU A 2 -12.13 10.86 -8.93
C GLU A 2 -11.27 10.00 -8.02
N THR A 3 -10.40 10.66 -7.27
CA THR A 3 -9.60 9.97 -6.25
C THR A 3 -10.10 10.37 -4.87
N THR A 4 -9.89 9.49 -3.92
CA THR A 4 -10.24 9.75 -2.54
C THR A 4 -9.15 9.17 -1.64
N ASN A 5 -9.13 9.57 -0.39
CA ASN A 5 -8.14 9.09 0.56
C ASN A 5 -8.63 7.83 1.26
N LEU A 6 -7.74 6.89 1.43
CA LEU A 6 -8.00 5.68 2.20
C LEU A 6 -7.11 5.72 3.43
N ASN A 7 -7.73 5.78 4.61
CA ASN A 7 -7.01 5.84 5.87
C ASN A 7 -7.04 4.47 6.53
N ILE A 8 -5.85 3.89 6.74
CA ILE A 8 -5.73 2.56 7.32
C ILE A 8 -4.83 2.63 8.53
N ARG A 9 -5.30 2.05 9.64
CA ARG A 9 -4.50 1.91 10.85
C ARG A 9 -3.79 0.57 10.81
N THR A 10 -2.49 0.57 11.04
CA THR A 10 -1.71 -0.65 11.07
C THR A 10 -0.56 -0.50 12.06
N ASP A 11 0.05 -1.62 12.43
CA ASP A 11 1.20 -1.60 13.33
C ASP A 11 2.38 -0.94 12.63
N LYS A 12 3.10 -0.11 13.39
CA LYS A 12 4.24 0.63 12.86
C LYS A 12 5.31 -0.30 12.29
N ASP A 13 5.61 -1.38 12.99
CA ASP A 13 6.64 -2.31 12.55
C ASP A 13 6.26 -3.01 11.25
N ILE A 14 4.99 -3.36 11.12
CA ILE A 14 4.49 -3.99 9.89
C ILE A 14 4.57 -3.00 8.73
N LYS A 15 4.20 -1.75 8.97
CA LYS A 15 4.25 -0.73 7.94
C LYS A 15 5.68 -0.53 7.44
N ILE A 16 6.64 -0.41 8.35
CA ILE A 16 8.04 -0.19 7.99
C ILE A 16 8.59 -1.37 7.20
N ALA A 17 8.32 -2.59 7.65
CA ALA A 17 8.78 -3.80 6.96
C ALA A 17 8.18 -3.90 5.55
N ALA A 18 6.89 -3.61 5.42
CA ALA A 18 6.22 -3.66 4.13
C ALA A 18 6.76 -2.59 3.18
N GLU A 19 6.96 -1.38 3.68
CA GLU A 19 7.51 -0.30 2.85
C GLU A 19 8.89 -0.64 2.31
N LYS A 20 9.71 -1.30 3.12
CA LYS A 20 11.05 -1.71 2.70
C LYS A 20 10.98 -2.70 1.54
N ILE A 21 10.11 -3.70 1.66
CA ILE A 21 9.95 -4.72 0.63
C ILE A 21 9.40 -4.10 -0.65
N PHE A 22 8.38 -3.25 -0.54
CA PHE A 22 7.79 -2.60 -1.71
C PHE A 22 8.79 -1.69 -2.40
N SER A 23 9.62 -0.98 -1.63
CA SER A 23 10.66 -0.12 -2.20
C SER A 23 11.65 -0.93 -3.04
N GLU A 24 12.03 -2.12 -2.57
CA GLU A 24 12.92 -3.00 -3.31
C GLU A 24 12.31 -3.47 -4.63
N LEU A 25 10.99 -3.55 -4.69
CA LEU A 25 10.26 -3.94 -5.91
C LEU A 25 9.92 -2.74 -6.79
N GLY A 26 10.35 -1.54 -6.41
CA GLY A 26 10.02 -0.33 -7.16
C GLY A 26 8.61 0.18 -6.91
N LEU A 27 7.98 -0.26 -5.82
CA LEU A 27 6.63 0.14 -5.47
C LEU A 27 6.65 1.11 -4.29
N ASN A 28 5.53 1.81 -4.09
CA ASN A 28 5.27 2.52 -2.85
C ASN A 28 4.00 1.95 -2.22
N MET A 29 3.67 2.41 -1.01
CA MET A 29 2.52 1.88 -0.28
C MET A 29 1.21 2.12 -1.03
N THR A 30 1.04 3.30 -1.61
CA THR A 30 -0.17 3.63 -2.37
C THR A 30 -0.35 2.69 -3.56
N THR A 31 0.71 2.47 -4.31
CA THR A 31 0.66 1.58 -5.47
C THR A 31 0.36 0.14 -5.05
N ALA A 32 1.00 -0.34 -3.98
CA ALA A 32 0.79 -1.69 -3.49
C ALA A 32 -0.66 -1.91 -3.04
N VAL A 33 -1.22 -0.96 -2.31
CA VAL A 33 -2.61 -1.04 -1.86
C VAL A 33 -3.57 -1.03 -3.05
N ASN A 34 -3.31 -0.19 -4.05
CA ASN A 34 -4.16 -0.13 -5.23
C ASN A 34 -4.13 -1.43 -6.03
N ILE A 35 -2.98 -2.09 -6.10
CA ILE A 35 -2.89 -3.40 -6.76
C ILE A 35 -3.79 -4.40 -6.05
N PHE A 36 -3.73 -4.44 -4.71
CA PHE A 36 -4.57 -5.33 -3.93
C PHE A 36 -6.06 -5.05 -4.13
N LEU A 37 -6.44 -3.77 -4.10
CA LEU A 37 -7.84 -3.39 -4.26
C LEU A 37 -8.39 -3.83 -5.63
N ARG A 38 -7.59 -3.70 -6.68
CA ARG A 38 -8.00 -4.14 -8.01
C ARG A 38 -8.14 -5.64 -8.11
N GLN A 39 -7.32 -6.38 -7.39
CA GLN A 39 -7.43 -7.84 -7.36
C GLN A 39 -8.66 -8.29 -6.59
N ALA A 40 -9.09 -7.50 -5.60
CA ALA A 40 -10.23 -7.86 -4.75
C ALA A 40 -11.57 -7.76 -5.49
N ILE A 41 -11.63 -6.94 -6.52
CA ILE A 41 -12.88 -6.77 -7.28
C ILE A 41 -12.77 -7.48 -8.64
#